data_b21f92ea20dc56a1d518fadfb0915495
#
_entry.id   b21f92ea20dc56a1d518fadfb0915495
#
_cell.length_a   1.000
_cell.length_b   1.000
_cell.length_c   1.000
_cell.angle_alpha   90.00
_cell.angle_beta   90.00
_cell.angle_gamma   90.00
#
_symmetry.space_group_name_H-M   'P 1'
#
loop_
_entity.id
_entity.type
_entity.pdbx_description
1 polymer ?
#
loop_
_entity_poly.entity_id
_entity_poly.type
_entity_poly.pdbx_seq_one_letter_code
_entity_poly.pdbx_strand_id
1 'polypeptide(L)'
;MNFALILFILLLVSGAIWATDSLLLKPKRQADAKDPWWVEYGSGFFPVILIVFVLRSFIVEPFKIPSGSMIPTLLVGDFILVNKYAYGIRLPILNKKVIDVGSPQRGDVMVFRYPEDPSLDYIKRVVGLPGDKVAYQNKRLTINGQPVAVSKMDDYLHSERLYYSKQFKEKLGETEHRMLNDDDAPSFINDAVLFPHRENCLY
;
A
#
# COMPACT_ATOMS: atom_id res chain seq x y z
N MET A 1 -13.18 11.55 -0.68
CA MET A 1 -14.22 10.81 -1.45
C MET A 1 -13.64 9.46 -1.86
N ASN A 2 -14.33 8.37 -1.59
CA ASN A 2 -13.76 7.03 -1.82
C ASN A 2 -13.79 6.70 -3.32
N PHE A 3 -12.63 6.75 -3.99
CA PHE A 3 -12.51 6.52 -5.44
C PHE A 3 -13.08 5.16 -5.87
N ALA A 4 -12.93 4.13 -5.03
CA ALA A 4 -13.51 2.81 -5.29
C ALA A 4 -15.04 2.84 -5.34
N LEU A 5 -15.67 3.68 -4.51
CA LEU A 5 -17.13 3.87 -4.52
C LEU A 5 -17.59 4.52 -5.84
N ILE A 6 -16.85 5.51 -6.33
CA ILE A 6 -17.18 6.16 -7.61
C ILE A 6 -17.11 5.16 -8.75
N LEU A 7 -16.00 4.41 -8.84
CA LEU A 7 -15.85 3.37 -9.86
C LEU A 7 -16.94 2.31 -9.77
N PHE A 8 -17.34 1.93 -8.55
CA PHE A 8 -18.41 0.96 -8.34
C PHE A 8 -19.77 1.47 -8.83
N ILE A 9 -20.10 2.73 -8.53
CA ILE A 9 -21.34 3.35 -9.03
C ILE A 9 -21.31 3.43 -10.55
N LEU A 10 -20.20 3.87 -11.16
CA LEU A 10 -20.05 3.90 -12.61
C LEU A 10 -20.19 2.51 -13.24
N LEU A 11 -19.64 1.50 -12.59
CA LEU A 11 -19.76 0.09 -13.03
C LEU A 11 -21.22 -0.38 -13.00
N LEU A 12 -21.94 -0.06 -11.93
CA LEU A 12 -23.36 -0.44 -11.81
C LEU A 12 -24.21 0.25 -12.88
N VAL A 13 -24.00 1.55 -13.10
CA VAL A 13 -24.75 2.33 -14.11
C VAL A 13 -24.45 1.82 -15.51
N SER A 14 -23.18 1.71 -15.89
CA SER A 14 -22.78 1.22 -17.22
C SER A 14 -23.17 -0.23 -17.43
N GLY A 15 -23.07 -1.07 -16.40
CA GLY A 15 -23.51 -2.47 -16.44
C GLY A 15 -25.03 -2.60 -16.59
N ALA A 16 -25.82 -1.75 -15.94
CA ALA A 16 -27.28 -1.74 -16.09
C ALA A 16 -27.67 -1.32 -17.51
N ILE A 17 -27.01 -0.30 -18.09
CA ILE A 17 -27.22 0.11 -19.48
C ILE A 17 -26.89 -1.05 -20.43
N TRP A 18 -25.71 -1.66 -20.26
CA TRP A 18 -25.25 -2.79 -21.07
C TRP A 18 -26.23 -3.98 -20.97
N ALA A 19 -26.65 -4.35 -19.77
CA ALA A 19 -27.59 -5.48 -19.57
C ALA A 19 -28.97 -5.19 -20.18
N THR A 20 -29.47 -3.99 -19.98
CA THR A 20 -30.77 -3.56 -20.54
C THR A 20 -30.73 -3.58 -22.05
N ASP A 21 -29.68 -3.03 -22.65
CA ASP A 21 -29.55 -3.07 -24.12
C ASP A 21 -29.40 -4.51 -24.64
N SER A 22 -28.47 -5.27 -24.08
CA SER A 22 -28.16 -6.61 -24.54
C SER A 22 -29.35 -7.58 -24.42
N LEU A 23 -30.12 -7.49 -23.33
CA LEU A 23 -31.19 -8.44 -23.03
C LEU A 23 -32.57 -8.00 -23.57
N LEU A 24 -32.84 -6.70 -23.60
CA LEU A 24 -34.20 -6.19 -23.90
C LEU A 24 -34.29 -5.39 -25.20
N LEU A 25 -33.32 -4.57 -25.54
CA LEU A 25 -33.41 -3.64 -26.66
C LEU A 25 -32.79 -4.20 -27.95
N LYS A 26 -31.58 -4.75 -27.83
CA LYS A 26 -30.85 -5.29 -28.98
C LYS A 26 -31.60 -6.39 -29.74
N PRO A 27 -32.29 -7.35 -29.09
CA PRO A 27 -33.10 -8.37 -29.82
C PRO A 27 -34.27 -7.79 -30.59
N LYS A 28 -34.76 -6.60 -30.23
CA LYS A 28 -35.91 -5.93 -30.86
C LYS A 28 -35.50 -4.91 -31.91
N ARG A 29 -34.19 -4.61 -32.03
CA ARG A 29 -33.66 -3.62 -32.97
C ARG A 29 -33.41 -4.22 -34.34
N GLN A 30 -33.73 -3.48 -35.39
CA GLN A 30 -33.39 -3.89 -36.75
C GLN A 30 -31.87 -3.96 -36.94
N ALA A 31 -31.39 -4.90 -37.76
CA ALA A 31 -29.95 -5.17 -37.89
C ALA A 31 -29.10 -3.94 -38.35
N ASP A 32 -29.72 -3.03 -39.11
CA ASP A 32 -29.06 -1.82 -39.63
C ASP A 32 -29.33 -0.56 -38.80
N ALA A 33 -30.06 -0.63 -37.68
CA ALA A 33 -30.38 0.51 -36.86
C ALA A 33 -29.16 0.92 -36.01
N LYS A 34 -28.75 2.17 -36.10
CA LYS A 34 -27.67 2.73 -35.25
C LYS A 34 -28.06 2.69 -33.77
N ASP A 35 -27.09 2.37 -32.94
CA ASP A 35 -27.28 2.39 -31.51
C ASP A 35 -27.54 3.84 -31.04
N PRO A 36 -28.47 4.05 -30.11
CA PRO A 36 -28.63 5.35 -29.46
C PRO A 36 -27.32 5.75 -28.75
N TRP A 37 -26.97 7.01 -28.75
CA TRP A 37 -25.72 7.53 -28.18
C TRP A 37 -25.49 7.09 -26.72
N TRP A 38 -26.52 7.01 -25.91
CA TRP A 38 -26.43 6.57 -24.50
C TRP A 38 -26.13 5.08 -24.35
N VAL A 39 -26.52 4.25 -25.31
CA VAL A 39 -26.15 2.83 -25.38
C VAL A 39 -24.73 2.71 -25.86
N GLU A 40 -24.36 3.40 -26.93
CA GLU A 40 -23.01 3.38 -27.50
C GLU A 40 -21.94 3.74 -26.44
N TYR A 41 -22.13 4.83 -25.72
CA TYR A 41 -21.20 5.26 -24.68
C TYR A 41 -21.38 4.47 -23.37
N GLY A 42 -22.61 4.26 -22.91
CA GLY A 42 -22.91 3.61 -21.64
C GLY A 42 -22.49 2.14 -21.61
N SER A 43 -22.82 1.38 -22.65
CA SER A 43 -22.44 -0.03 -22.76
C SER A 43 -21.00 -0.22 -23.24
N GLY A 44 -20.51 0.66 -24.13
CA GLY A 44 -19.16 0.59 -24.68
C GLY A 44 -18.07 0.78 -23.62
N PHE A 45 -18.30 1.64 -22.62
CA PHE A 45 -17.35 1.83 -21.52
C PHE A 45 -17.43 0.77 -20.41
N PHE A 46 -18.48 -0.03 -20.35
CA PHE A 46 -18.66 -1.06 -19.32
C PHE A 46 -17.44 -2.00 -19.17
N PRO A 47 -16.92 -2.63 -20.24
CA PRO A 47 -15.78 -3.54 -20.10
C PRO A 47 -14.52 -2.83 -19.61
N VAL A 48 -14.29 -1.58 -20.03
CA VAL A 48 -13.14 -0.79 -19.59
C VAL A 48 -13.26 -0.43 -18.10
N ILE A 49 -14.44 0.04 -17.68
CA ILE A 49 -14.71 0.35 -16.27
C ILE A 49 -14.59 -0.90 -15.41
N LEU A 50 -15.07 -2.05 -15.88
CA LEU A 50 -14.96 -3.32 -15.19
C LEU A 50 -13.49 -3.73 -14.99
N ILE A 51 -12.68 -3.66 -16.04
CA ILE A 51 -11.25 -4.00 -15.96
C ILE A 51 -10.54 -3.05 -14.98
N VAL A 52 -10.74 -1.75 -15.09
CA VAL A 52 -10.14 -0.75 -14.21
C VAL A 52 -10.58 -0.96 -12.76
N PHE A 53 -11.87 -1.24 -12.54
CA PHE A 53 -12.41 -1.53 -11.21
C PHE A 53 -11.76 -2.77 -10.60
N VAL A 54 -11.66 -3.87 -11.33
CA VAL A 54 -11.03 -5.11 -10.84
C VAL A 54 -9.56 -4.90 -10.55
N LEU A 55 -8.81 -4.32 -11.48
CA LEU A 55 -7.38 -4.06 -11.30
C LEU A 55 -7.11 -3.22 -10.06
N ARG A 56 -7.80 -2.08 -9.93
CA ARG A 56 -7.57 -1.14 -8.83
C ARG A 56 -8.15 -1.60 -7.49
N SER A 57 -9.23 -2.39 -7.51
CA SER A 57 -9.84 -2.88 -6.28
C SER A 57 -9.11 -4.07 -5.68
N PHE A 58 -8.55 -4.96 -6.50
CA PHE A 58 -8.05 -6.25 -6.04
C PHE A 58 -6.58 -6.51 -6.34
N ILE A 59 -6.01 -5.89 -7.37
CA ILE A 59 -4.68 -6.24 -7.85
C ILE A 59 -3.64 -5.20 -7.46
N VAL A 60 -3.74 -3.98 -7.95
CA VAL A 60 -2.72 -2.95 -7.74
C VAL A 60 -3.32 -1.58 -7.46
N GLU A 61 -2.60 -0.80 -6.65
CA GLU A 61 -2.95 0.59 -6.39
C GLU A 61 -1.70 1.48 -6.50
N PRO A 62 -1.72 2.51 -7.38
CA PRO A 62 -0.64 3.46 -7.47
C PRO A 62 -0.67 4.42 -6.28
N PHE A 63 0.50 4.61 -5.64
CA PHE A 63 0.71 5.59 -4.58
C PHE A 63 1.87 6.50 -4.94
N LYS A 64 1.75 7.76 -4.53
CA LYS A 64 2.85 8.72 -4.55
C LYS A 64 3.40 8.88 -3.15
N ILE A 65 4.71 8.77 -3.00
CA ILE A 65 5.40 8.87 -1.70
C ILE A 65 5.37 10.32 -1.20
N PRO A 66 4.69 10.61 -0.08
CA PRO A 66 4.55 11.98 0.40
C PRO A 66 5.67 12.42 1.35
N SER A 67 6.42 11.49 1.95
CA SER A 67 7.36 11.77 3.01
C SER A 67 8.66 10.99 2.89
N GLY A 68 9.74 11.52 3.47
CA GLY A 68 11.07 10.92 3.45
C GLY A 68 11.32 9.83 4.48
N SER A 69 10.30 9.32 5.17
CA SER A 69 10.50 8.33 6.25
C SER A 69 11.03 6.97 5.80
N MET A 70 11.05 6.71 4.50
CA MET A 70 11.56 5.48 3.89
C MET A 70 12.85 5.69 3.09
N ILE A 71 13.47 6.87 3.16
CA ILE A 71 14.78 7.14 2.54
C ILE A 71 15.85 6.25 3.19
N PRO A 72 16.74 5.64 2.42
CA PRO A 72 16.99 5.79 0.98
C PRO A 72 16.21 4.77 0.11
N THR A 73 15.32 3.98 0.68
CA THR A 73 14.59 2.93 -0.07
C THR A 73 13.56 3.52 -1.04
N LEU A 74 12.82 4.54 -0.57
CA LEU A 74 11.82 5.27 -1.35
C LEU A 74 12.06 6.76 -1.18
N LEU A 75 12.06 7.50 -2.28
CA LEU A 75 12.26 8.95 -2.28
C LEU A 75 10.91 9.69 -2.25
N VAL A 76 10.93 10.92 -1.74
CA VAL A 76 9.75 11.78 -1.80
C VAL A 76 9.40 12.07 -3.26
N GLY A 77 8.15 11.87 -3.62
CA GLY A 77 7.67 12.07 -4.99
C GLY A 77 7.67 10.83 -5.87
N ASP A 78 8.32 9.74 -5.46
CA ASP A 78 8.30 8.47 -6.19
C ASP A 78 6.86 7.94 -6.35
N PHE A 79 6.60 7.28 -7.48
CA PHE A 79 5.38 6.52 -7.70
C PHE A 79 5.66 5.04 -7.52
N ILE A 80 4.86 4.40 -6.70
CA ILE A 80 4.93 2.95 -6.46
C ILE A 80 3.62 2.27 -6.80
N LEU A 81 3.68 0.99 -7.14
CA LEU A 81 2.52 0.14 -7.26
C LEU A 81 2.44 -0.79 -6.05
N VAL A 82 1.36 -0.65 -5.30
CA VAL A 82 1.10 -1.49 -4.13
C VAL A 82 0.30 -2.72 -4.54
N ASN A 83 0.82 -3.89 -4.18
CA ASN A 83 0.13 -5.15 -4.38
C ASN A 83 -0.95 -5.33 -3.31
N LYS A 84 -2.22 -5.37 -3.73
CA LYS A 84 -3.36 -5.42 -2.79
C LYS A 84 -3.71 -6.82 -2.31
N TYR A 85 -3.29 -7.84 -3.01
CA TYR A 85 -3.61 -9.24 -2.68
C TYR A 85 -2.52 -9.97 -1.88
N ALA A 86 -1.37 -9.34 -1.62
CA ALA A 86 -0.23 -9.97 -0.95
C ALA A 86 -0.60 -10.62 0.40
N TYR A 87 -1.43 -9.96 1.19
CA TYR A 87 -1.85 -10.43 2.53
C TYR A 87 -3.32 -10.85 2.58
N GLY A 88 -3.97 -10.97 1.43
CA GLY A 88 -5.35 -11.40 1.32
C GLY A 88 -6.22 -10.48 0.47
N ILE A 89 -7.29 -11.05 -0.06
CA ILE A 89 -8.25 -10.31 -0.88
C ILE A 89 -9.27 -9.65 0.04
N ARG A 90 -9.41 -8.33 -0.11
CA ARG A 90 -10.35 -7.52 0.65
C ARG A 90 -11.46 -6.98 -0.25
N LEU A 91 -12.68 -6.96 0.26
CA LEU A 91 -13.80 -6.33 -0.45
C LEU A 91 -13.54 -4.83 -0.58
N PRO A 92 -13.64 -4.27 -1.79
CA PRO A 92 -13.57 -2.83 -1.98
C PRO A 92 -14.69 -2.16 -1.17
N ILE A 93 -14.48 -0.91 -0.74
CA ILE A 93 -15.42 -0.13 0.06
C ILE A 93 -15.52 -0.60 1.53
N LEU A 94 -15.86 -1.86 1.80
CA LEU A 94 -16.01 -2.42 3.14
C LEU A 94 -14.67 -2.76 3.81
N ASN A 95 -13.61 -2.90 3.03
CA ASN A 95 -12.27 -3.30 3.47
C ASN A 95 -12.22 -4.60 4.32
N LYS A 96 -13.24 -5.44 4.20
CA LYS A 96 -13.31 -6.72 4.92
C LYS A 96 -12.51 -7.78 4.17
N LYS A 97 -11.57 -8.43 4.85
CA LYS A 97 -10.80 -9.55 4.28
C LYS A 97 -11.72 -10.76 4.07
N VAL A 98 -11.69 -11.32 2.87
CA VAL A 98 -12.54 -12.46 2.44
C VAL A 98 -11.69 -13.71 2.19
N ILE A 99 -10.49 -13.52 1.67
CA ILE A 99 -9.58 -14.63 1.35
C ILE A 99 -8.22 -14.29 1.97
N ASP A 100 -7.67 -15.23 2.72
CA ASP A 100 -6.30 -15.17 3.21
C ASP A 100 -5.34 -15.69 2.14
N VAL A 101 -4.31 -14.91 1.81
CA VAL A 101 -3.27 -15.30 0.83
C VAL A 101 -1.91 -15.43 1.51
N GLY A 102 -1.59 -14.51 2.41
CA GLY A 102 -0.33 -14.50 3.12
C GLY A 102 -0.38 -13.64 4.39
N SER A 103 0.71 -13.65 5.12
CA SER A 103 0.91 -12.82 6.31
C SER A 103 2.14 -11.93 6.13
N PRO A 104 2.14 -10.72 6.72
CA PRO A 104 3.30 -9.85 6.70
C PRO A 104 4.53 -10.56 7.28
N GLN A 105 5.66 -10.34 6.64
CA GLN A 105 6.95 -10.84 7.10
C GLN A 105 7.81 -9.69 7.61
N ARG A 106 8.77 -10.00 8.48
CA ARG A 106 9.72 -9.01 8.96
C ARG A 106 10.58 -8.50 7.81
N GLY A 107 10.65 -7.19 7.66
CA GLY A 107 11.34 -6.55 6.55
C GLY A 107 10.43 -6.12 5.38
N ASP A 108 9.19 -6.60 5.31
CA ASP A 108 8.23 -6.17 4.29
C ASP A 108 7.96 -4.67 4.36
N VAL A 109 7.81 -4.03 3.21
CA VAL A 109 7.29 -2.67 3.12
C VAL A 109 5.80 -2.73 2.86
N MET A 110 5.02 -2.14 3.74
CA MET A 110 3.57 -2.19 3.65
C MET A 110 2.94 -0.79 3.70
N VAL A 111 1.82 -0.67 2.98
CA VAL A 111 0.93 0.50 3.06
C VAL A 111 -0.25 0.14 3.94
N PHE A 112 -0.56 1.01 4.90
CA PHE A 112 -1.68 0.82 5.81
C PHE A 112 -2.29 2.17 6.19
N ARG A 113 -3.53 2.12 6.63
CA ARG A 113 -4.22 3.31 7.14
C ARG A 113 -3.70 3.65 8.53
N TYR A 114 -3.39 4.92 8.73
CA TYR A 114 -2.94 5.38 10.04
C TYR A 114 -4.06 5.20 11.09
N PRO A 115 -3.81 4.49 12.21
CA PRO A 115 -4.88 4.12 13.15
C PRO A 115 -5.58 5.31 13.80
N GLU A 116 -4.87 6.41 14.07
CA GLU A 116 -5.42 7.61 14.69
C GLU A 116 -6.19 8.49 13.69
N ASP A 117 -5.81 8.44 12.42
CA ASP A 117 -6.51 9.11 11.32
C ASP A 117 -6.56 8.21 10.08
N PRO A 118 -7.61 7.38 9.93
CA PRO A 118 -7.75 6.46 8.79
C PRO A 118 -7.91 7.12 7.42
N SER A 119 -7.94 8.45 7.34
CA SER A 119 -7.89 9.18 6.08
C SER A 119 -6.49 9.25 5.48
N LEU A 120 -5.46 8.98 6.29
CA LEU A 120 -4.05 9.01 5.90
C LEU A 120 -3.51 7.61 5.69
N ASP A 121 -2.84 7.42 4.56
CA ASP A 121 -2.11 6.19 4.27
C ASP A 121 -0.63 6.36 4.62
N TYR A 122 -0.09 5.42 5.40
CA TYR A 122 1.32 5.37 5.77
C TYR A 122 2.03 4.24 5.06
N ILE A 123 3.30 4.46 4.75
CA ILE A 123 4.21 3.45 4.22
C ILE A 123 5.33 3.25 5.22
N LYS A 124 5.48 2.04 5.73
CA LYS A 124 6.50 1.68 6.71
C LYS A 124 7.01 0.26 6.46
N ARG A 125 8.17 -0.04 7.08
CA ARG A 125 8.74 -1.39 7.07
C ARG A 125 8.34 -2.15 8.33
N VAL A 126 7.92 -3.40 8.16
CA VAL A 126 7.57 -4.29 9.27
C VAL A 126 8.85 -4.67 10.04
N VAL A 127 8.90 -4.29 11.30
CA VAL A 127 10.01 -4.59 12.21
C VAL A 127 9.67 -5.76 13.12
N GLY A 128 8.49 -5.71 13.74
CA GLY A 128 8.03 -6.72 14.69
C GLY A 128 6.78 -7.44 14.21
N LEU A 129 6.71 -8.73 14.44
CA LEU A 129 5.55 -9.59 14.18
C LEU A 129 4.76 -9.84 15.47
N PRO A 130 3.49 -10.27 15.38
CA PRO A 130 2.72 -10.65 16.55
C PRO A 130 3.45 -11.67 17.43
N GLY A 131 3.60 -11.36 18.72
CA GLY A 131 4.33 -12.18 19.69
C GLY A 131 5.81 -11.84 19.87
N ASP A 132 6.37 -10.96 19.04
CA ASP A 132 7.75 -10.47 19.25
C ASP A 132 7.84 -9.53 20.46
N LYS A 133 9.03 -9.45 21.04
CA LYS A 133 9.46 -8.40 21.94
C LYS A 133 10.43 -7.48 21.20
N VAL A 134 10.00 -6.28 20.88
CA VAL A 134 10.85 -5.30 20.16
C VAL A 134 11.32 -4.23 21.14
N ALA A 135 12.61 -4.05 21.27
CA ALA A 135 13.19 -2.97 22.05
C ALA A 135 13.96 -2.02 21.13
N TYR A 136 13.75 -0.72 21.37
CA TYR A 136 14.49 0.34 20.71
C TYR A 136 15.23 1.15 21.77
N GLN A 137 16.54 1.05 21.77
CA GLN A 137 17.40 1.71 22.77
C GLN A 137 18.63 2.27 22.08
N ASN A 138 19.00 3.48 22.42
CA ASN A 138 20.17 4.15 21.83
C ASN A 138 20.21 4.05 20.29
N LYS A 139 19.06 4.26 19.65
CA LYS A 139 18.88 4.15 18.19
C LYS A 139 19.24 2.78 17.59
N ARG A 140 19.14 1.74 18.38
CA ARG A 140 19.37 0.35 17.96
C ARG A 140 18.15 -0.51 18.28
N LEU A 141 17.84 -1.39 17.36
CA LEU A 141 16.76 -2.36 17.50
C LEU A 141 17.27 -3.67 18.08
N THR A 142 16.48 -4.22 18.99
CA THR A 142 16.65 -5.58 19.54
C THR A 142 15.32 -6.29 19.40
N ILE A 143 15.33 -7.49 18.83
CA ILE A 143 14.12 -8.30 18.63
C ILE A 143 14.31 -9.62 19.36
N ASN A 144 13.40 -9.94 20.27
CA ASN A 144 13.43 -11.14 21.11
C ASN A 144 14.77 -11.30 21.87
N GLY A 145 15.34 -10.20 22.34
CA GLY A 145 16.60 -10.16 23.04
C GLY A 145 17.86 -10.23 22.17
N GLN A 146 17.69 -10.34 20.84
CA GLN A 146 18.81 -10.36 19.91
C GLN A 146 18.95 -9.00 19.21
N PRO A 147 20.14 -8.36 19.23
CA PRO A 147 20.37 -7.14 18.51
C PRO A 147 20.27 -7.35 17.01
N VAL A 148 19.60 -6.44 16.32
CA VAL A 148 19.51 -6.45 14.86
C VAL A 148 20.88 -6.10 14.27
N ALA A 149 21.36 -6.92 13.33
CA ALA A 149 22.65 -6.72 12.70
C ALA A 149 22.65 -5.45 11.83
N VAL A 150 23.59 -4.55 12.11
CA VAL A 150 23.77 -3.29 11.40
C VAL A 150 25.22 -3.16 10.97
N SER A 151 25.46 -2.82 9.72
CA SER A 151 26.79 -2.55 9.17
C SER A 151 26.84 -1.14 8.57
N LYS A 152 27.91 -0.42 8.83
CA LYS A 152 28.11 0.93 8.28
C LYS A 152 28.37 0.86 6.77
N MET A 153 27.81 1.79 6.04
CA MET A 153 28.04 2.01 4.60
C MET A 153 28.64 3.40 4.37
N ASP A 154 28.90 3.72 3.10
CA ASP A 154 29.27 5.07 2.71
C ASP A 154 28.12 6.04 3.01
N ASP A 155 28.46 7.27 3.37
CA ASP A 155 27.46 8.27 3.73
C ASP A 155 26.54 8.58 2.56
N TYR A 156 25.25 8.74 2.85
CA TYR A 156 24.22 9.06 1.86
C TYR A 156 24.14 10.57 1.61
N LEU A 157 24.30 10.99 0.36
CA LEU A 157 24.11 12.38 -0.05
C LEU A 157 22.62 12.64 -0.36
N HIS A 158 22.01 13.55 0.37
CA HIS A 158 20.68 14.06 0.05
C HIS A 158 20.78 15.06 -1.11
N SER A 159 20.37 14.62 -2.31
CA SER A 159 20.50 15.41 -3.54
C SER A 159 19.75 16.75 -3.51
N GLU A 160 18.61 16.81 -2.81
CA GLU A 160 17.81 18.03 -2.73
C GLU A 160 18.40 19.13 -1.82
N ARG A 161 19.11 18.73 -0.76
CA ARG A 161 19.63 19.64 0.28
C ARG A 161 21.14 19.63 0.38
N LEU A 162 21.81 18.81 -0.40
CA LEU A 162 23.27 18.69 -0.49
C LEU A 162 23.97 18.50 0.88
N TYR A 163 23.38 17.68 1.75
CA TYR A 163 23.99 17.26 3.01
C TYR A 163 24.15 15.75 3.07
N TYR A 164 25.08 15.28 3.88
CA TYR A 164 25.35 13.87 4.07
C TYR A 164 24.69 13.35 5.35
N SER A 165 24.16 12.13 5.28
CA SER A 165 23.68 11.38 6.45
C SER A 165 24.43 10.06 6.55
N LYS A 166 24.70 9.61 7.76
CA LYS A 166 25.28 8.28 8.00
C LYS A 166 24.33 7.21 7.52
N GLN A 167 24.81 6.36 6.62
CA GLN A 167 24.05 5.25 6.06
C GLN A 167 24.50 3.94 6.65
N PHE A 168 23.53 3.07 6.89
CA PHE A 168 23.74 1.73 7.41
C PHE A 168 22.95 0.73 6.61
N LYS A 169 23.44 -0.49 6.57
CA LYS A 169 22.74 -1.67 6.11
C LYS A 169 22.26 -2.44 7.31
N GLU A 170 20.96 -2.66 7.41
CA GLU A 170 20.30 -3.38 8.49
C GLU A 170 19.70 -4.68 7.96
N LYS A 171 19.75 -5.75 8.76
CA LYS A 171 19.18 -7.03 8.40
C LYS A 171 18.02 -7.37 9.33
N LEU A 172 16.80 -7.33 8.78
CA LEU A 172 15.57 -7.72 9.47
C LEU A 172 15.11 -9.09 8.97
N GLY A 173 15.33 -10.13 9.76
CA GLY A 173 15.11 -11.51 9.32
C GLY A 173 16.01 -11.86 8.14
N GLU A 174 15.43 -12.22 7.01
CA GLU A 174 16.16 -12.49 5.76
C GLU A 174 16.31 -11.25 4.86
N THR A 175 15.59 -10.19 5.17
CA THR A 175 15.58 -8.96 4.36
C THR A 175 16.69 -8.02 4.79
N GLU A 176 17.57 -7.67 3.86
CA GLU A 176 18.55 -6.61 4.02
C GLU A 176 18.05 -5.32 3.39
N HIS A 177 18.20 -4.21 4.09
CA HIS A 177 17.84 -2.91 3.58
C HIS A 177 18.78 -1.82 4.08
N ARG A 178 18.72 -0.67 3.42
CA ARG A 178 19.48 0.52 3.81
C ARG A 178 18.63 1.42 4.69
N MET A 179 19.25 2.01 5.71
CA MET A 179 18.65 3.00 6.57
C MET A 179 19.60 4.16 6.82
N LEU A 180 19.05 5.30 7.17
CA LEU A 180 19.79 6.46 7.62
C LEU A 180 19.63 6.60 9.12
N ASN A 181 20.75 6.83 9.82
CA ASN A 181 20.75 7.08 11.24
C ASN A 181 21.87 8.07 11.58
N ASP A 182 21.53 9.12 12.27
CA ASP A 182 22.49 10.07 12.80
C ASP A 182 22.66 9.81 14.31
N ASP A 183 23.72 9.09 14.65
CA ASP A 183 24.02 8.74 16.05
C ASP A 183 24.30 9.98 16.91
N ASP A 184 24.77 11.07 16.31
CA ASP A 184 25.15 12.31 17.01
C ASP A 184 23.93 13.24 17.24
N ALA A 185 22.83 13.07 16.48
CA ALA A 185 21.61 13.84 16.69
C ALA A 185 20.84 13.37 17.94
N PRO A 186 20.12 14.25 18.63
CA PRO A 186 19.27 13.84 19.74
C PRO A 186 18.20 12.84 19.27
N SER A 187 17.88 11.87 20.11
CA SER A 187 16.78 10.95 19.83
C SER A 187 15.45 11.66 20.09
N PHE A 188 14.59 11.70 19.07
CA PHE A 188 13.21 12.20 19.20
C PHE A 188 12.26 11.13 19.77
N ILE A 189 12.71 9.89 19.81
CA ILE A 189 11.96 8.75 20.34
C ILE A 189 12.69 8.30 21.60
N ASN A 190 11.95 8.25 22.71
CA ASN A 190 12.46 7.68 23.96
C ASN A 190 12.70 6.19 23.79
N ASP A 191 13.66 5.66 24.55
CA ASP A 191 13.87 4.23 24.62
C ASP A 191 12.56 3.53 24.99
N ALA A 192 12.19 2.53 24.21
CA ALA A 192 10.93 1.83 24.33
C ALA A 192 11.09 0.32 24.18
N VAL A 193 10.25 -0.41 24.90
CA VAL A 193 10.05 -1.84 24.70
C VAL A 193 8.60 -2.05 24.33
N LEU A 194 8.36 -2.63 23.16
CA LEU A 194 7.05 -2.79 22.58
C LEU A 194 6.73 -4.28 22.40
N PHE A 195 5.47 -4.63 22.64
CA PHE A 195 4.95 -5.98 22.44
C PHE A 195 3.82 -5.89 21.40
N PRO A 196 4.09 -6.21 20.13
CA PRO A 196 3.04 -6.24 19.12
C PRO A 196 1.89 -7.14 19.56
N HIS A 197 0.69 -6.63 19.52
CA HIS A 197 -0.51 -7.40 19.83
C HIS A 197 -0.71 -8.50 18.79
N ARG A 198 -1.43 -9.59 19.14
CA ARG A 198 -1.62 -10.78 18.27
C ARG A 198 -2.16 -10.47 16.87
N GLU A 199 -2.75 -9.30 16.67
CA GLU A 199 -3.33 -8.87 15.40
C GLU A 199 -2.56 -7.74 14.70
N ASN A 200 -1.50 -7.19 15.33
CA ASN A 200 -0.79 -6.02 14.84
C ASN A 200 0.71 -6.29 14.67
N CYS A 201 1.28 -5.85 13.56
CA CYS A 201 2.73 -5.75 13.38
C CYS A 201 3.23 -4.39 13.85
N LEU A 202 4.52 -4.32 14.28
CA LEU A 202 5.23 -3.05 14.49
C LEU A 202 6.00 -2.67 13.21
N TYR A 203 5.97 -1.40 12.85
CA TYR A 203 6.61 -0.81 11.68
C TYR A 203 7.18 0.58 12.00
#